data_12e35fb3874fdba6a03ffaac0d74dc8d
#
_entry.id   12e35fb3874fdba6a03ffaac0d74dc8d
#
_cell.length_a   1.000
_cell.length_b   1.000
_cell.length_c   1.000
_cell.angle_alpha   90.00
_cell.angle_beta   90.00
_cell.angle_gamma   90.00
#
_symmetry.space_group_name_H-M   'P 1'
#
loop_
_entity.id
_entity.type
_entity.pdbx_description
1 polymer ?
#
loop_
_entity_poly.entity_id
_entity_poly.type
_entity_poly.pdbx_seq_one_letter_code
_entity_poly.pdbx_strand_id
1 'polypeptide(L)'
;GQIMQAASPFTIVQGAFNWIVDNCPRLADWTASAVRVGSLVASLDTLEQAENGDQVGRIEITHEGKDFALRLNDLSVALDDGTAILDETEVEIMPGERVLIAGESGTGKSTLVRALAGLWPWGGGSVEIKKGASLFLLPQRPYVPVGTLQRAATYPDPPESRSETDVAEALKLVGLPHLADKLMEEGPWDQTLSGGEKQRLAIARILLHNPDIVVLDEATAALDAK
;
A
#
# COMPACT_ATOMS: atom_id res chain seq x y z
N GLY A 1 26.82 55.98 -35.83
CA GLY A 1 26.02 55.86 -34.62
C GLY A 1 24.75 54.99 -34.77
N GLN A 2 24.11 54.98 -35.95
CA GLN A 2 22.78 54.33 -36.16
C GLN A 2 22.84 52.80 -36.16
N ILE A 3 23.93 52.18 -36.59
CA ILE A 3 24.08 50.70 -36.59
C ILE A 3 24.21 50.16 -35.16
N MET A 4 24.89 50.85 -34.26
CA MET A 4 25.01 50.48 -32.85
C MET A 4 23.70 50.62 -32.08
N GLN A 5 22.83 51.58 -32.46
CA GLN A 5 21.52 51.78 -31.82
C GLN A 5 20.51 50.70 -32.20
N ALA A 6 20.65 50.06 -33.37
CA ALA A 6 19.77 48.98 -33.81
C ALA A 6 20.20 47.58 -33.23
N ALA A 7 21.48 47.40 -32.89
CA ALA A 7 21.99 46.13 -32.36
C ALA A 7 21.52 45.87 -30.89
N SER A 8 21.37 46.92 -30.10
CA SER A 8 20.99 46.81 -28.67
C SER A 8 19.57 46.23 -28.46
N PRO A 9 18.51 46.69 -29.14
CA PRO A 9 17.18 46.07 -29.01
C PRO A 9 17.14 44.63 -29.49
N PHE A 10 17.90 44.28 -30.54
CA PHE A 10 17.95 42.91 -31.06
C PHE A 10 18.55 41.94 -30.05
N THR A 11 19.64 42.33 -29.38
CA THR A 11 20.26 41.48 -28.33
C THR A 11 19.33 41.28 -27.14
N ILE A 12 18.53 42.26 -26.76
CA ILE A 12 17.53 42.14 -25.67
C ILE A 12 16.45 41.14 -26.06
N VAL A 13 15.90 41.25 -27.28
CA VAL A 13 14.88 40.33 -27.77
C VAL A 13 15.43 38.89 -27.86
N GLN A 14 16.63 38.74 -28.42
CA GLN A 14 17.32 37.45 -28.49
C GLN A 14 17.54 36.84 -27.10
N GLY A 15 17.97 37.66 -26.13
CA GLY A 15 18.11 37.26 -24.74
C GLY A 15 16.82 36.76 -24.11
N ALA A 16 15.71 37.46 -24.39
CA ALA A 16 14.38 37.05 -23.93
C ALA A 16 13.94 35.68 -24.51
N PHE A 17 14.17 35.46 -25.82
CA PHE A 17 13.90 34.18 -26.44
C PHE A 17 14.77 33.05 -25.88
N ASN A 18 16.06 33.29 -25.72
CA ASN A 18 16.97 32.31 -25.13
C ASN A 18 16.55 31.96 -23.70
N TRP A 19 16.14 32.95 -22.88
CA TRP A 19 15.64 32.72 -21.54
C TRP A 19 14.43 31.81 -21.53
N ILE A 20 13.48 31.98 -22.46
CA ILE A 20 12.30 31.11 -22.58
C ILE A 20 12.73 29.68 -22.92
N VAL A 21 13.62 29.51 -23.91
CA VAL A 21 14.12 28.17 -24.31
C VAL A 21 14.85 27.49 -23.16
N ASP A 22 15.72 28.21 -22.45
CA ASP A 22 16.51 27.68 -21.36
C ASP A 22 15.68 27.32 -20.11
N ASN A 23 14.57 28.02 -19.90
CA ASN A 23 13.70 27.79 -18.74
C ASN A 23 12.47 26.90 -19.04
N CYS A 24 12.16 26.63 -20.29
CA CYS A 24 11.05 25.76 -20.67
C CYS A 24 11.11 24.37 -20.03
N PRO A 25 12.26 23.67 -19.95
CA PRO A 25 12.36 22.39 -19.24
C PRO A 25 12.06 22.51 -17.75
N ARG A 26 12.53 23.58 -17.11
CA ARG A 26 12.30 23.84 -15.68
C ARG A 26 10.81 24.09 -15.38
N LEU A 27 10.11 24.81 -16.27
CA LEU A 27 8.67 25.02 -16.16
C LEU A 27 7.91 23.70 -16.35
N ALA A 28 8.34 22.86 -17.30
CA ALA A 28 7.76 21.53 -17.52
C ALA A 28 7.93 20.63 -16.27
N ASP A 29 9.12 20.60 -15.69
CA ASP A 29 9.38 19.84 -14.45
C ASP A 29 8.57 20.36 -13.26
N TRP A 30 8.45 21.68 -13.14
CA TRP A 30 7.65 22.31 -12.10
C TRP A 30 6.16 21.98 -12.26
N THR A 31 5.61 22.10 -13.49
CA THR A 31 4.22 21.75 -13.76
C THR A 31 3.95 20.27 -13.54
N ALA A 32 4.85 19.37 -13.96
CA ALA A 32 4.73 17.95 -13.70
C ALA A 32 4.71 17.63 -12.19
N SER A 33 5.55 18.30 -11.42
CA SER A 33 5.58 18.15 -9.97
C SER A 33 4.32 18.70 -9.30
N ALA A 34 3.84 19.87 -9.74
CA ALA A 34 2.61 20.47 -9.25
C ALA A 34 1.38 19.60 -9.55
N VAL A 35 1.30 19.01 -10.76
CA VAL A 35 0.23 18.08 -11.14
C VAL A 35 0.24 16.83 -10.26
N ARG A 36 1.42 16.24 -9.97
CA ARG A 36 1.53 15.07 -9.09
C ARG A 36 1.02 15.37 -7.68
N VAL A 37 1.42 16.51 -7.11
CA VAL A 37 0.93 16.93 -5.79
C VAL A 37 -0.57 17.22 -5.82
N GLY A 38 -1.02 17.95 -6.85
CA GLY A 38 -2.43 18.29 -7.01
C GLY A 38 -3.33 17.05 -7.18
N SER A 39 -2.88 16.05 -7.94
CA SER A 39 -3.61 14.78 -8.09
C SER A 39 -3.69 14.01 -6.77
N LEU A 40 -2.62 14.00 -5.98
CA LEU A 40 -2.62 13.39 -4.66
C LEU A 40 -3.61 14.09 -3.71
N VAL A 41 -3.58 15.42 -3.66
CA VAL A 41 -4.51 16.21 -2.83
C VAL A 41 -5.96 15.94 -3.27
N ALA A 42 -6.25 15.99 -4.57
CA ALA A 42 -7.58 15.71 -5.07
C ALA A 42 -8.06 14.28 -4.73
N SER A 43 -7.16 13.28 -4.77
CA SER A 43 -7.50 11.92 -4.36
C SER A 43 -7.78 11.83 -2.86
N LEU A 44 -7.03 12.56 -2.03
CA LEU A 44 -7.29 12.62 -0.58
C LEU A 44 -8.62 13.33 -0.28
N ASP A 45 -8.91 14.44 -0.96
CA ASP A 45 -10.20 15.16 -0.83
C ASP A 45 -11.38 14.24 -1.22
N THR A 46 -11.21 13.42 -2.26
CA THR A 46 -12.23 12.46 -2.69
C THR A 46 -12.46 11.37 -1.62
N LEU A 47 -11.39 10.87 -1.00
CA LEU A 47 -11.48 9.91 0.11
C LEU A 47 -12.16 10.54 1.32
N GLU A 48 -11.77 11.77 1.70
CA GLU A 48 -12.37 12.49 2.82
C GLU A 48 -13.86 12.80 2.56
N GLN A 49 -14.24 13.13 1.33
CA GLN A 49 -15.64 13.30 0.95
C GLN A 49 -16.41 11.98 1.00
N ALA A 50 -15.81 10.88 0.58
CA ALA A 50 -16.40 9.54 0.72
C ALA A 50 -16.53 9.13 2.19
N GLU A 51 -15.62 9.60 3.06
CA GLU A 51 -15.71 9.39 4.51
C GLU A 51 -16.82 10.20 5.19
N ASN A 52 -17.10 11.40 4.69
CA ASN A 52 -18.05 12.36 5.31
C ASN A 52 -19.39 12.46 4.57
N GLY A 53 -19.57 11.80 3.42
CA GLY A 53 -20.73 11.95 2.54
C GLY A 53 -21.80 10.89 2.75
N ASP A 54 -23.08 11.34 2.88
CA ASP A 54 -24.28 10.49 2.99
C ASP A 54 -24.72 9.80 1.67
N GLN A 55 -23.97 9.88 0.59
CA GLN A 55 -24.52 9.61 -0.75
C GLN A 55 -24.03 8.37 -1.49
N VAL A 56 -22.98 7.69 -1.05
CA VAL A 56 -22.61 6.37 -1.61
C VAL A 56 -22.43 5.44 -0.43
N GLY A 57 -23.09 4.28 -0.44
CA GLY A 57 -22.98 3.32 0.64
C GLY A 57 -21.52 3.10 1.03
N ARG A 58 -21.24 3.20 2.31
CA ARG A 58 -19.90 3.01 2.87
C ARG A 58 -19.84 1.65 3.54
N ILE A 59 -18.74 0.95 3.35
CA ILE A 59 -18.44 -0.25 4.11
C ILE A 59 -18.07 0.19 5.54
N GLU A 60 -18.86 -0.25 6.52
CA GLU A 60 -18.60 0.03 7.93
C GLU A 60 -17.68 -1.05 8.50
N ILE A 61 -16.63 -0.64 9.22
CA ILE A 61 -15.73 -1.58 9.91
C ILE A 61 -15.89 -1.40 11.41
N THR A 62 -16.25 -2.47 12.10
CA THR A 62 -16.45 -2.48 13.53
C THR A 62 -15.57 -3.52 14.22
N HIS A 63 -15.17 -3.25 15.46
CA HIS A 63 -14.35 -4.14 16.30
C HIS A 63 -15.12 -4.58 17.55
N GLU A 64 -16.32 -5.10 17.35
CA GLU A 64 -17.25 -5.46 18.44
C GLU A 64 -17.59 -6.95 18.48
N GLY A 65 -17.14 -7.74 17.51
CA GLY A 65 -17.41 -9.18 17.40
C GLY A 65 -16.95 -9.97 18.64
N LYS A 66 -17.70 -11.01 19.02
CA LYS A 66 -17.42 -11.82 20.22
C LYS A 66 -17.05 -13.26 19.89
N ASP A 67 -17.84 -13.93 19.08
CA ASP A 67 -17.78 -15.38 18.89
C ASP A 67 -17.10 -15.81 17.57
N PHE A 68 -16.88 -14.88 16.64
CA PHE A 68 -16.24 -15.09 15.35
C PHE A 68 -14.93 -14.30 15.24
N ALA A 69 -14.08 -14.63 14.28
CA ALA A 69 -12.89 -13.85 13.97
C ALA A 69 -13.22 -12.64 13.09
N LEU A 70 -14.02 -12.87 12.04
CA LEU A 70 -14.47 -11.85 11.10
C LEU A 70 -15.86 -12.22 10.59
N ARG A 71 -16.76 -11.24 10.46
CA ARG A 71 -18.10 -11.41 9.86
C ARG A 71 -18.35 -10.33 8.84
N LEU A 72 -18.92 -10.71 7.72
CA LEU A 72 -19.43 -9.83 6.67
C LEU A 72 -20.96 -9.81 6.78
N ASN A 73 -21.55 -8.63 6.90
CA ASN A 73 -23.01 -8.46 6.94
C ASN A 73 -23.41 -7.62 5.74
N ASP A 74 -24.18 -8.19 4.83
CA ASP A 74 -24.69 -7.56 3.60
C ASP A 74 -23.60 -6.80 2.84
N LEU A 75 -22.35 -7.33 2.86
CA LEU A 75 -21.22 -6.65 2.27
C LEU A 75 -21.35 -6.56 0.77
N SER A 76 -21.43 -5.35 0.27
CA SER A 76 -21.26 -5.00 -1.15
C SER A 76 -20.02 -4.18 -1.34
N VAL A 77 -19.26 -4.46 -2.40
CA VAL A 77 -18.03 -3.75 -2.76
C VAL A 77 -18.18 -3.20 -4.17
N ALA A 78 -17.94 -1.92 -4.33
CA ALA A 78 -18.01 -1.25 -5.63
C ALA A 78 -16.67 -0.58 -5.97
N LEU A 79 -16.43 -0.30 -7.26
CA LEU A 79 -15.37 0.61 -7.69
C LEU A 79 -15.80 2.06 -7.41
N ASP A 80 -14.86 2.98 -7.53
CA ASP A 80 -15.08 4.43 -7.40
C ASP A 80 -16.07 5.00 -8.45
N ASP A 81 -16.22 4.31 -9.58
CA ASP A 81 -17.20 4.61 -10.62
C ASP A 81 -18.60 4.01 -10.37
N GLY A 82 -18.79 3.30 -9.25
CA GLY A 82 -20.03 2.63 -8.87
C GLY A 82 -20.22 1.22 -9.44
N THR A 83 -19.26 0.69 -10.18
CA THR A 83 -19.32 -0.68 -10.70
C THR A 83 -19.26 -1.69 -9.55
N ALA A 84 -20.30 -2.52 -9.38
CA ALA A 84 -20.34 -3.53 -8.32
C ALA A 84 -19.32 -4.65 -8.60
N ILE A 85 -18.52 -4.99 -7.58
CA ILE A 85 -17.58 -6.11 -7.57
C ILE A 85 -18.17 -7.29 -6.81
N LEU A 86 -18.78 -7.00 -5.68
CA LEU A 86 -19.43 -7.96 -4.80
C LEU A 86 -20.77 -7.38 -4.39
N ASP A 87 -21.78 -8.22 -4.29
CA ASP A 87 -23.13 -7.81 -3.96
C ASP A 87 -23.71 -8.68 -2.82
N GLU A 88 -24.24 -8.00 -1.81
CA GLU A 88 -24.98 -8.55 -0.67
C GLU A 88 -24.44 -9.89 -0.12
N THR A 89 -23.19 -9.89 0.34
CA THR A 89 -22.53 -11.11 0.81
C THR A 89 -22.55 -11.21 2.33
N GLU A 90 -23.04 -12.34 2.83
CA GLU A 90 -22.97 -12.72 4.24
C GLU A 90 -21.97 -13.85 4.43
N VAL A 91 -20.96 -13.65 5.28
CA VAL A 91 -19.96 -14.67 5.61
C VAL A 91 -19.57 -14.52 7.07
N GLU A 92 -19.45 -15.63 7.76
CA GLU A 92 -18.89 -15.68 9.11
C GLU A 92 -17.65 -16.59 9.11
N ILE A 93 -16.54 -16.09 9.63
CA ILE A 93 -15.26 -16.79 9.70
C ILE A 93 -14.89 -16.99 11.17
N MET A 94 -14.74 -18.25 11.56
CA MET A 94 -14.41 -18.63 12.92
C MET A 94 -12.90 -18.55 13.20
N PRO A 95 -12.47 -18.39 14.46
CA PRO A 95 -11.07 -18.46 14.82
C PRO A 95 -10.41 -19.78 14.38
N GLY A 96 -9.26 -19.69 13.70
CA GLY A 96 -8.52 -20.84 13.16
C GLY A 96 -9.01 -21.35 11.81
N GLU A 97 -10.09 -20.80 11.28
CA GLU A 97 -10.60 -21.16 9.96
C GLU A 97 -9.70 -20.59 8.84
N ARG A 98 -9.63 -21.34 7.73
CA ARG A 98 -8.89 -20.96 6.53
C ARG A 98 -9.84 -20.79 5.37
N VAL A 99 -9.94 -19.57 4.84
CA VAL A 99 -10.85 -19.22 3.77
C VAL A 99 -10.07 -18.91 2.50
N LEU A 100 -10.47 -19.48 1.37
CA LEU A 100 -9.91 -19.18 0.05
C LEU A 100 -10.88 -18.32 -0.75
N ILE A 101 -10.44 -17.13 -1.14
CA ILE A 101 -11.15 -16.26 -2.09
C ILE A 101 -10.72 -16.65 -3.50
N ALA A 102 -11.59 -17.32 -4.24
CA ALA A 102 -11.34 -17.78 -5.61
C ALA A 102 -12.14 -16.97 -6.63
N GLY A 103 -11.62 -16.84 -7.85
CA GLY A 103 -12.26 -16.14 -8.96
C GLY A 103 -11.27 -15.87 -10.09
N GLU A 104 -11.79 -15.51 -11.26
CA GLU A 104 -10.98 -15.15 -12.43
C GLU A 104 -10.10 -13.91 -12.16
N SER A 105 -9.07 -13.70 -13.00
CA SER A 105 -8.26 -12.48 -12.91
C SER A 105 -9.13 -11.25 -13.25
N GLY A 106 -8.97 -10.16 -12.49
CA GLY A 106 -9.74 -8.93 -12.70
C GLY A 106 -11.14 -8.90 -12.06
N THR A 107 -11.58 -9.94 -11.38
CA THR A 107 -12.92 -9.99 -10.71
C THR A 107 -13.01 -9.18 -9.40
N GLY A 108 -11.97 -8.40 -9.05
CA GLY A 108 -12.00 -7.54 -7.87
C GLY A 108 -11.56 -8.20 -6.56
N LYS A 109 -10.92 -9.39 -6.58
CA LYS A 109 -10.41 -10.07 -5.36
C LYS A 109 -9.54 -9.17 -4.49
N SER A 110 -8.57 -8.48 -5.09
CA SER A 110 -7.69 -7.55 -4.36
C SER A 110 -8.43 -6.32 -3.83
N THR A 111 -9.54 -5.92 -4.47
CA THR A 111 -10.39 -4.84 -3.97
C THR A 111 -11.17 -5.31 -2.74
N LEU A 112 -11.73 -6.52 -2.79
CA LEU A 112 -12.36 -7.15 -1.62
C LEU A 112 -11.37 -7.28 -0.45
N VAL A 113 -10.15 -7.77 -0.71
CA VAL A 113 -9.08 -7.89 0.30
C VAL A 113 -8.77 -6.53 0.94
N ARG A 114 -8.74 -5.44 0.15
CA ARG A 114 -8.56 -4.08 0.67
C ARG A 114 -9.77 -3.61 1.47
N ALA A 115 -10.99 -3.95 1.04
CA ALA A 115 -12.21 -3.63 1.78
C ALA A 115 -12.20 -4.29 3.17
N LEU A 116 -11.83 -5.58 3.25
CA LEU A 116 -11.69 -6.31 4.52
C LEU A 116 -10.63 -5.69 5.45
N ALA A 117 -9.60 -5.09 4.88
CA ALA A 117 -8.53 -4.42 5.62
C ALA A 117 -8.84 -2.92 5.93
N GLY A 118 -10.02 -2.42 5.57
CA GLY A 118 -10.39 -1.01 5.78
C GLY A 118 -9.72 -0.02 4.82
N LEU A 119 -9.12 -0.50 3.76
CA LEU A 119 -8.41 0.32 2.78
C LEU A 119 -9.26 0.68 1.54
N TRP A 120 -10.52 0.26 1.52
CA TRP A 120 -11.45 0.48 0.42
C TRP A 120 -12.85 0.78 0.97
N PRO A 121 -13.29 2.06 0.95
CA PRO A 121 -14.54 2.46 1.59
C PRO A 121 -15.78 2.28 0.71
N TRP A 122 -15.63 2.16 -0.63
CA TRP A 122 -16.76 2.17 -1.55
C TRP A 122 -17.53 0.86 -1.55
N GLY A 123 -18.82 0.94 -1.21
CA GLY A 123 -19.72 -0.21 -1.13
C GLY A 123 -20.78 -0.01 -0.07
N GLY A 124 -21.24 -1.08 0.53
CA GLY A 124 -22.26 -1.07 1.59
C GLY A 124 -22.10 -2.23 2.55
N GLY A 125 -22.92 -2.28 3.57
CA GLY A 125 -22.83 -3.30 4.61
C GLY A 125 -21.72 -3.09 5.59
N SER A 126 -21.33 -4.14 6.33
CA SER A 126 -20.31 -4.03 7.37
C SER A 126 -19.35 -5.22 7.43
N VAL A 127 -18.14 -4.94 7.90
CA VAL A 127 -17.13 -5.91 8.27
C VAL A 127 -16.94 -5.82 9.78
N GLU A 128 -17.37 -6.85 10.48
CA GLU A 128 -17.18 -6.96 11.93
C GLU A 128 -15.94 -7.79 12.24
N ILE A 129 -15.01 -7.22 12.98
CA ILE A 129 -13.80 -7.89 13.46
C ILE A 129 -13.98 -8.21 14.95
N LYS A 130 -13.48 -9.35 15.38
CA LYS A 130 -13.48 -9.71 16.79
C LYS A 130 -12.85 -8.61 17.65
N LYS A 131 -13.47 -8.28 18.76
CA LYS A 131 -12.98 -7.23 19.66
C LYS A 131 -11.56 -7.53 20.14
N GLY A 132 -10.67 -6.56 19.89
CA GLY A 132 -9.27 -6.63 20.27
C GLY A 132 -8.40 -7.52 19.36
N ALA A 133 -8.98 -8.12 18.31
CA ALA A 133 -8.21 -8.87 17.34
C ALA A 133 -7.42 -7.94 16.41
N SER A 134 -6.19 -8.35 16.14
CA SER A 134 -5.29 -7.69 15.20
C SER A 134 -5.44 -8.31 13.80
N LEU A 135 -5.57 -7.46 12.78
CA LEU A 135 -5.62 -7.88 11.39
C LEU A 135 -4.33 -7.44 10.68
N PHE A 136 -3.70 -8.36 9.97
CA PHE A 136 -2.51 -8.11 9.16
C PHE A 136 -2.78 -8.40 7.69
N LEU A 137 -2.66 -7.37 6.85
CA LEU A 137 -2.76 -7.50 5.40
C LEU A 137 -1.37 -7.69 4.79
N LEU A 138 -1.19 -8.78 4.05
CA LEU A 138 -0.02 -9.01 3.22
C LEU A 138 -0.38 -8.76 1.76
N PRO A 139 0.04 -7.61 1.19
CA PRO A 139 -0.26 -7.28 -0.20
C PRO A 139 0.61 -8.07 -1.17
N GLN A 140 0.18 -8.17 -2.41
CA GLN A 140 0.92 -8.83 -3.51
C GLN A 140 2.35 -8.29 -3.66
N ARG A 141 2.56 -6.99 -3.43
CA ARG A 141 3.88 -6.34 -3.41
C ARG A 141 4.12 -5.74 -2.04
N PRO A 142 4.86 -6.43 -1.16
CA PRO A 142 5.16 -5.93 0.16
C PRO A 142 6.00 -4.64 0.11
N TYR A 143 5.61 -3.65 0.89
CA TYR A 143 6.41 -2.45 1.07
C TYR A 143 7.66 -2.75 1.91
N VAL A 144 8.82 -2.25 1.47
CA VAL A 144 10.08 -2.36 2.20
C VAL A 144 10.57 -0.93 2.51
N PRO A 145 10.52 -0.51 3.79
CA PRO A 145 10.97 0.84 4.17
C PRO A 145 12.48 1.02 3.99
N VAL A 146 12.89 2.25 3.75
CA VAL A 146 14.30 2.64 3.74
C VAL A 146 14.86 2.62 5.17
N GLY A 147 16.09 2.18 5.32
CA GLY A 147 16.80 2.11 6.61
C GLY A 147 17.44 0.76 6.84
N THR A 148 17.50 0.33 8.10
CA THR A 148 18.08 -0.96 8.48
C THR A 148 17.19 -2.12 8.07
N LEU A 149 17.80 -3.30 7.88
CA LEU A 149 17.04 -4.52 7.60
C LEU A 149 16.11 -4.88 8.77
N GLN A 150 16.51 -4.61 10.00
CA GLN A 150 15.65 -4.79 11.18
C GLN A 150 14.37 -3.97 11.05
N ARG A 151 14.48 -2.68 10.69
CA ARG A 151 13.30 -1.84 10.42
C ARG A 151 12.42 -2.43 9.32
N ALA A 152 13.03 -2.97 8.27
CA ALA A 152 12.29 -3.63 7.21
C ALA A 152 11.57 -4.90 7.70
N ALA A 153 12.15 -5.65 8.61
CA ALA A 153 11.55 -6.87 9.16
C ALA A 153 10.47 -6.62 10.22
N THR A 154 10.60 -5.56 11.02
CA THR A 154 9.62 -5.23 12.08
C THR A 154 8.47 -4.35 11.61
N TYR A 155 8.53 -3.79 10.40
CA TYR A 155 7.48 -2.92 9.86
C TYR A 155 6.07 -3.55 9.96
N PRO A 156 5.02 -2.81 10.40
CA PRO A 156 4.97 -1.36 10.61
C PRO A 156 5.50 -0.87 11.97
N ASP A 157 5.81 -1.76 12.90
CA ASP A 157 6.33 -1.40 14.21
C ASP A 157 7.75 -0.80 14.11
N PRO A 158 8.19 -0.02 15.10
CA PRO A 158 9.57 0.47 15.16
C PRO A 158 10.58 -0.67 15.33
N PRO A 159 11.83 -0.51 14.89
CA PRO A 159 12.83 -1.58 14.93
C PRO A 159 13.12 -2.10 16.34
N GLU A 160 12.93 -1.26 17.36
CA GLU A 160 13.17 -1.61 18.78
C GLU A 160 12.03 -2.47 19.38
N SER A 161 10.93 -2.65 18.66
CA SER A 161 9.78 -3.45 19.12
C SER A 161 10.08 -4.94 19.28
N ARG A 162 11.11 -5.42 18.61
CA ARG A 162 11.56 -6.82 18.63
C ARG A 162 13.06 -6.90 18.83
N SER A 163 13.52 -7.94 19.51
CA SER A 163 14.96 -8.18 19.66
C SER A 163 15.59 -8.63 18.34
N GLU A 164 16.88 -8.34 18.16
CA GLU A 164 17.62 -8.84 16.99
C GLU A 164 17.59 -10.36 16.88
N THR A 165 17.56 -11.04 18.01
CA THR A 165 17.46 -12.50 18.07
C THR A 165 16.15 -13.00 17.49
N ASP A 166 15.01 -12.40 17.88
CA ASP A 166 13.69 -12.79 17.38
C ASP A 166 13.57 -12.54 15.87
N VAL A 167 14.10 -11.41 15.41
CA VAL A 167 14.11 -11.06 13.99
C VAL A 167 15.00 -12.02 13.19
N ALA A 168 16.19 -12.35 13.70
CA ALA A 168 17.09 -13.32 13.06
C ALA A 168 16.47 -14.73 12.99
N GLU A 169 15.77 -15.16 14.02
CA GLU A 169 15.05 -16.44 14.03
C GLU A 169 13.91 -16.45 13.03
N ALA A 170 13.09 -15.38 12.99
CA ALA A 170 12.00 -15.28 12.02
C ALA A 170 12.53 -15.32 10.57
N LEU A 171 13.64 -14.61 10.28
CA LEU A 171 14.28 -14.66 8.97
C LEU A 171 14.78 -16.06 8.60
N LYS A 172 15.36 -16.79 9.54
CA LYS A 172 15.79 -18.18 9.32
C LYS A 172 14.61 -19.10 9.03
N LEU A 173 13.51 -18.95 9.77
CA LEU A 173 12.29 -19.75 9.57
C LEU A 173 11.68 -19.56 8.18
N VAL A 174 11.74 -18.35 7.63
CA VAL A 174 11.22 -18.07 6.27
C VAL A 174 12.24 -18.32 5.15
N GLY A 175 13.40 -18.93 5.46
CA GLY A 175 14.41 -19.28 4.47
C GLY A 175 15.28 -18.09 4.01
N LEU A 176 15.51 -17.12 4.88
CA LEU A 176 16.39 -15.97 4.68
C LEU A 176 17.56 -15.92 5.68
N PRO A 177 18.27 -17.06 5.95
CA PRO A 177 19.33 -17.10 6.97
C PRO A 177 20.51 -16.17 6.64
N HIS A 178 20.78 -15.92 5.36
CA HIS A 178 21.86 -15.05 4.88
C HIS A 178 21.63 -13.55 5.19
N LEU A 179 20.43 -13.19 5.61
CA LEU A 179 20.07 -11.84 6.01
C LEU A 179 20.14 -11.64 7.54
N ALA A 180 20.19 -12.72 8.31
CA ALA A 180 20.15 -12.67 9.77
C ALA A 180 21.32 -11.89 10.39
N ASP A 181 22.49 -11.91 9.76
CA ASP A 181 23.69 -11.20 10.23
C ASP A 181 23.76 -9.74 9.74
N LYS A 182 22.77 -9.27 8.96
CA LYS A 182 22.74 -7.95 8.32
C LYS A 182 21.69 -7.01 8.90
N LEU A 183 21.13 -7.33 10.05
CA LEU A 183 19.98 -6.61 10.63
C LEU A 183 20.24 -5.11 10.79
N MET A 184 21.44 -4.74 11.20
CA MET A 184 21.84 -3.34 11.41
C MET A 184 22.41 -2.65 10.16
N GLU A 185 22.56 -3.38 9.05
CA GLU A 185 23.00 -2.76 7.81
C GLU A 185 21.89 -1.86 7.25
N GLU A 186 22.25 -0.61 6.94
CA GLU A 186 21.43 0.34 6.22
C GLU A 186 21.59 0.15 4.72
N GLY A 187 20.47 0.14 4.00
CA GLY A 187 20.53 0.01 2.55
C GLY A 187 19.19 0.16 1.84
N PRO A 188 19.24 0.22 0.51
CA PRO A 188 18.04 0.24 -0.32
C PRO A 188 17.48 -1.20 -0.46
N TRP A 189 17.03 -1.78 0.64
CA TRP A 189 16.57 -3.17 0.70
C TRP A 189 15.46 -3.50 -0.31
N ASP A 190 14.63 -2.49 -0.63
CA ASP A 190 13.62 -2.67 -1.69
C ASP A 190 14.24 -2.94 -3.07
N GLN A 191 15.41 -2.40 -3.36
CA GLN A 191 16.11 -2.64 -4.63
C GLN A 191 17.03 -3.86 -4.57
N THR A 192 17.50 -4.23 -3.38
CA THR A 192 18.47 -5.30 -3.17
C THR A 192 17.81 -6.67 -3.11
N LEU A 193 16.62 -6.75 -2.47
CA LEU A 193 15.90 -8.01 -2.30
C LEU A 193 15.14 -8.38 -3.58
N SER A 194 15.23 -9.64 -3.97
CA SER A 194 14.39 -10.22 -5.02
C SER A 194 12.91 -10.24 -4.61
N GLY A 195 12.01 -10.39 -5.58
CA GLY A 195 10.56 -10.47 -5.30
C GLY A 195 10.19 -11.57 -4.30
N GLY A 196 10.80 -12.75 -4.43
CA GLY A 196 10.60 -13.86 -3.50
C GLY A 196 11.16 -13.59 -2.09
N GLU A 197 12.30 -12.88 -1.98
CA GLU A 197 12.84 -12.49 -0.68
C GLU A 197 11.98 -11.44 0.02
N LYS A 198 11.41 -10.48 -0.73
CA LYS A 198 10.45 -9.51 -0.19
C LYS A 198 9.20 -10.19 0.35
N GLN A 199 8.69 -11.20 -0.35
CA GLN A 199 7.54 -11.97 0.13
C GLN A 199 7.88 -12.79 1.38
N ARG A 200 9.03 -13.47 1.42
CA ARG A 200 9.48 -14.16 2.62
C ARG A 200 9.73 -13.22 3.79
N LEU A 201 10.29 -12.02 3.54
CA LEU A 201 10.42 -10.98 4.56
C LEU A 201 9.05 -10.55 5.11
N ALA A 202 8.06 -10.43 4.25
CA ALA A 202 6.70 -10.08 4.67
C ALA A 202 6.02 -11.22 5.46
N ILE A 203 6.35 -12.48 5.16
CA ILE A 203 5.92 -13.62 6.00
C ILE A 203 6.65 -13.59 7.35
N ALA A 204 7.94 -13.21 7.41
CA ALA A 204 8.64 -13.03 8.68
C ALA A 204 7.94 -11.98 9.56
N ARG A 205 7.39 -10.91 8.98
CA ARG A 205 6.58 -9.93 9.72
C ARG A 205 5.35 -10.56 10.38
N ILE A 206 4.65 -11.45 9.67
CA ILE A 206 3.50 -12.17 10.24
C ILE A 206 3.93 -12.98 11.47
N LEU A 207 5.07 -13.67 11.40
CA LEU A 207 5.61 -14.43 12.54
C LEU A 207 5.97 -13.51 13.72
N LEU A 208 6.53 -12.34 13.45
CA LEU A 208 6.93 -11.36 14.47
C LEU A 208 5.73 -10.64 15.11
N HIS A 209 4.73 -10.29 14.33
CA HIS A 209 3.53 -9.59 14.82
C HIS A 209 2.51 -10.55 15.44
N ASN A 210 2.50 -11.82 15.02
CA ASN A 210 1.57 -12.84 15.47
C ASN A 210 0.10 -12.36 15.49
N PRO A 211 -0.43 -11.88 14.37
CA PRO A 211 -1.77 -11.33 14.30
C PRO A 211 -2.85 -12.41 14.43
N ASP A 212 -4.04 -12.02 14.91
CA ASP A 212 -5.18 -12.93 15.03
C ASP A 212 -5.81 -13.28 13.68
N ILE A 213 -5.77 -12.33 12.74
CA ILE A 213 -6.32 -12.47 11.39
C ILE A 213 -5.25 -12.09 10.37
N VAL A 214 -5.01 -12.96 9.39
CA VAL A 214 -4.10 -12.71 8.27
C VAL A 214 -4.87 -12.72 6.97
N VAL A 215 -4.77 -11.64 6.21
CA VAL A 215 -5.34 -11.53 4.87
C VAL A 215 -4.21 -11.50 3.85
N LEU A 216 -4.21 -12.44 2.90
CA LEU A 216 -3.16 -12.62 1.90
C LEU A 216 -3.69 -12.28 0.51
N ASP A 217 -3.06 -11.33 -0.18
CA ASP A 217 -3.37 -10.98 -1.57
C ASP A 217 -2.26 -11.53 -2.49
N GLU A 218 -2.51 -12.69 -3.11
CA GLU A 218 -1.58 -13.40 -4.02
C GLU A 218 -0.13 -13.53 -3.48
N ALA A 219 0.01 -13.58 -2.16
CA ALA A 219 1.30 -13.51 -1.48
C ALA A 219 2.25 -14.69 -1.75
N THR A 220 1.77 -15.77 -2.36
CA THR A 220 2.54 -16.98 -2.66
C THR A 220 2.97 -17.10 -4.12
N ALA A 221 2.57 -16.17 -4.99
CA ALA A 221 2.82 -16.26 -6.43
C ALA A 221 4.32 -16.24 -6.83
N ALA A 222 5.19 -15.70 -5.97
CA ALA A 222 6.63 -15.65 -6.19
C ALA A 222 7.41 -16.62 -5.25
N LEU A 223 6.73 -17.49 -4.51
CA LEU A 223 7.37 -18.57 -3.77
C LEU A 223 7.47 -19.78 -4.69
N ASP A 224 8.70 -20.12 -5.11
CA ASP A 224 8.94 -21.37 -5.84
C ASP A 224 8.46 -22.53 -4.99
N ALA A 225 7.54 -23.32 -5.54
CA ALA A 225 7.14 -24.58 -4.93
C ALA A 225 8.35 -25.55 -4.98
N LYS A 226 9.01 -25.71 -3.85
CA LYS A 226 9.98 -26.78 -3.62
C LYS A 226 9.32 -27.90 -2.87
#